data_e2c87679b7743dcc6b6650f0f2fae6b5
#
_entry.id   e2c87679b7743dcc6b6650f0f2fae6b5
#
_cell.length_a   1.000
_cell.length_b   1.000
_cell.length_c   1.000
_cell.angle_alpha   90.00
_cell.angle_beta   90.00
_cell.angle_gamma   90.00
#
_symmetry.space_group_name_H-M   'P 1'
#
loop_
_entity.id
_entity.type
_entity.pdbx_description
1 polymer ?
#
loop_
_entity_poly.entity_id
_entity_poly.type
_entity_poly.pdbx_seq_one_letter_code
_entity_poly.pdbx_strand_id
1 'polypeptide(L)'
;MATPKLRFLDGKNQQIDDLLRLVCEELQISPTAHEQAVARYTAVCDWLEADGSVVAVFNPTIYPQGSMKIGTTVKPFRWDEYDLDFVCEFRLAVNSIQSPSHLLGLLESRLRGHKVYAAILEVKNRCVRLNYAKEFHMDILPACPDVSAGGSCLFVPDRKSQTWKHSNPKGYADWFESRCGLGLQLLMESRRLMAKAEPIPEQEAAEEKAILKRVVQLLKRWRDIHYQRDPKLAPISMVLTTMAAHAYSGQHTVSEAMTAVLENFVSLIAHSKPRVYVLNPANPKEDLSERWDDPVLYRAFVDGISDLQKRWSNALATAGIQNVSRQLEHVFGEPVTAAIRKQARTLQDLREKSSLRVATAGLLTSAPAVGVPVRPNTFHGKG
;
A
#
# COMPACT_ATOMS: atom_id res chain seq x y z
N MET A 1 -8.80 -32.41 5.26
CA MET A 1 -8.05 -31.18 5.60
C MET A 1 -6.58 -31.56 5.62
N ALA A 2 -5.81 -31.15 4.65
CA ALA A 2 -4.38 -31.41 4.57
C ALA A 2 -3.65 -30.45 5.51
N THR A 3 -2.96 -30.96 6.50
CA THR A 3 -2.07 -30.21 7.40
C THR A 3 -1.05 -29.46 6.55
N PRO A 4 -0.85 -28.12 6.72
CA PRO A 4 0.17 -27.42 5.98
C PRO A 4 1.53 -28.02 6.35
N LYS A 5 2.24 -28.59 5.36
CA LYS A 5 3.63 -28.98 5.53
C LYS A 5 4.43 -27.72 5.83
N LEU A 6 4.86 -27.54 7.08
CA LEU A 6 5.92 -26.60 7.43
C LEU A 6 7.15 -26.94 6.57
N ARG A 7 7.36 -26.18 5.50
CA ARG A 7 8.64 -26.17 4.79
C ARG A 7 9.64 -25.46 5.69
N PHE A 8 10.57 -26.18 6.23
CA PHE A 8 11.75 -25.57 6.86
C PHE A 8 12.53 -24.86 5.74
N LEU A 9 12.51 -23.55 5.78
CA LEU A 9 13.35 -22.73 4.90
C LEU A 9 14.82 -23.07 5.21
N ASP A 10 15.67 -23.10 4.19
CA ASP A 10 17.11 -23.15 4.45
C ASP A 10 17.56 -21.85 5.16
N GLY A 11 18.67 -21.89 5.87
CA GLY A 11 19.11 -20.76 6.68
C GLY A 11 19.29 -19.46 5.89
N LYS A 12 19.57 -19.53 4.58
CA LYS A 12 19.70 -18.36 3.70
C LYS A 12 18.34 -17.73 3.40
N ASN A 13 17.36 -18.51 3.01
CA ASN A 13 16.03 -18.03 2.68
C ASN A 13 15.35 -17.43 3.91
N GLN A 14 15.55 -18.01 5.08
CA GLN A 14 15.09 -17.44 6.35
C GLN A 14 15.71 -16.07 6.62
N GLN A 15 17.02 -15.90 6.43
CA GLN A 15 17.71 -14.63 6.63
C GLN A 15 17.23 -13.55 5.65
N ILE A 16 16.97 -13.91 4.40
CA ILE A 16 16.42 -12.99 3.40
C ILE A 16 15.01 -12.56 3.81
N ASP A 17 14.15 -13.48 4.23
CA ASP A 17 12.79 -13.17 4.63
C ASP A 17 12.74 -12.30 5.88
N ASP A 18 13.58 -12.59 6.89
CA ASP A 18 13.75 -11.75 8.08
C ASP A 18 14.19 -10.33 7.70
N LEU A 19 15.14 -10.19 6.76
CA LEU A 19 15.56 -8.89 6.25
C LEU A 19 14.42 -8.16 5.55
N LEU A 20 13.67 -8.82 4.66
CA LEU A 20 12.54 -8.23 3.97
C LEU A 20 11.44 -7.80 4.93
N ARG A 21 11.19 -8.58 5.99
CA ARG A 21 10.26 -8.20 7.06
C ARG A 21 10.69 -6.89 7.73
N LEU A 22 11.95 -6.77 8.12
CA LEU A 22 12.50 -5.54 8.69
C LEU A 22 12.45 -4.35 7.72
N VAL A 23 12.70 -4.58 6.43
CA VAL A 23 12.53 -3.55 5.39
C VAL A 23 11.08 -3.07 5.35
N CYS A 24 10.11 -3.97 5.40
CA CYS A 24 8.69 -3.60 5.42
C CYS A 24 8.30 -2.83 6.69
N GLU A 25 8.92 -3.09 7.85
CA GLU A 25 8.76 -2.30 9.06
C GLU A 25 9.26 -0.86 8.86
N GLU A 26 10.44 -0.70 8.27
CA GLU A 26 11.01 0.62 7.97
C GLU A 26 10.21 1.40 6.92
N LEU A 27 9.42 0.71 6.09
CA LEU A 27 8.53 1.32 5.10
C LEU A 27 7.22 1.83 5.69
N GLN A 28 6.86 1.50 6.92
CA GLN A 28 5.63 1.98 7.53
C GLN A 28 5.73 3.46 7.90
N ILE A 29 4.61 4.19 7.76
CA ILE A 29 4.50 5.53 8.34
C ILE A 29 4.62 5.45 9.86
N SER A 30 5.11 6.51 10.51
CA SER A 30 5.21 6.51 11.96
C SER A 30 3.83 6.52 12.62
N PRO A 31 3.68 5.99 13.85
CA PRO A 31 2.43 6.11 14.61
C PRO A 31 1.94 7.55 14.71
N THR A 32 2.84 8.50 14.97
CA THR A 32 2.51 9.93 15.03
C THR A 32 1.96 10.46 13.71
N ALA A 33 2.57 10.06 12.57
CA ALA A 33 2.05 10.46 11.25
C ALA A 33 0.65 9.86 10.99
N HIS A 34 0.42 8.63 11.42
CA HIS A 34 -0.90 8.00 11.34
C HIS A 34 -1.93 8.73 12.21
N GLU A 35 -1.61 9.05 13.46
CA GLU A 35 -2.47 9.81 14.37
C GLU A 35 -2.82 11.19 13.80
N GLN A 36 -1.84 11.90 13.23
CA GLN A 36 -2.06 13.18 12.56
C GLN A 36 -3.01 13.04 11.36
N ALA A 37 -2.84 11.98 10.55
CA ALA A 37 -3.73 11.69 9.45
C ALA A 37 -5.18 11.48 9.91
N VAL A 38 -5.37 10.68 10.98
CA VAL A 38 -6.67 10.42 11.60
C VAL A 38 -7.30 11.74 12.09
N ALA A 39 -6.55 12.56 12.83
CA ALA A 39 -7.06 13.82 13.36
C ALA A 39 -7.48 14.80 12.25
N ARG A 40 -6.68 14.92 11.19
CA ARG A 40 -7.01 15.78 10.04
C ARG A 40 -8.21 15.26 9.26
N TYR A 41 -8.29 13.95 9.07
CA TYR A 41 -9.44 13.30 8.44
C TYR A 41 -10.73 13.58 9.20
N THR A 42 -10.74 13.34 10.51
CA THR A 42 -11.91 13.58 11.36
C THR A 42 -12.37 15.03 11.28
N ALA A 43 -11.44 15.99 11.39
CA ALA A 43 -11.77 17.41 11.28
C ALA A 43 -12.39 17.79 9.92
N VAL A 44 -11.95 17.17 8.82
CA VAL A 44 -12.55 17.39 7.50
C VAL A 44 -13.94 16.76 7.41
N CYS A 45 -14.12 15.54 7.95
CA CYS A 45 -15.44 14.89 8.00
C CYS A 45 -16.45 15.74 8.79
N ASP A 46 -16.06 16.19 10.00
CA ASP A 46 -16.89 17.05 10.84
C ASP A 46 -17.31 18.33 10.12
N TRP A 47 -16.37 18.95 9.38
CA TRP A 47 -16.68 20.15 8.59
C TRP A 47 -17.64 19.86 7.44
N LEU A 48 -17.47 18.75 6.71
CA LEU A 48 -18.34 18.39 5.60
C LEU A 48 -19.76 18.03 6.07
N GLU A 49 -19.90 17.39 7.23
CA GLU A 49 -21.16 16.92 7.80
C GLU A 49 -21.87 17.97 8.66
N ALA A 50 -21.20 19.09 9.01
CA ALA A 50 -21.76 20.10 9.91
C ALA A 50 -23.09 20.69 9.41
N ASP A 51 -23.98 21.04 10.30
CA ASP A 51 -25.26 21.65 10.01
C ASP A 51 -25.09 22.94 9.16
N GLY A 52 -25.98 23.12 8.18
CA GLY A 52 -25.90 24.21 7.22
C GLY A 52 -24.85 24.03 6.11
N SER A 53 -24.16 22.90 6.07
CA SER A 53 -23.28 22.54 4.96
C SER A 53 -24.10 22.31 3.69
N VAL A 54 -23.69 22.93 2.57
CA VAL A 54 -24.31 22.69 1.26
C VAL A 54 -24.23 21.24 0.78
N VAL A 55 -23.29 20.46 1.36
CA VAL A 55 -23.15 19.03 1.06
C VAL A 55 -23.90 18.15 2.05
N ALA A 56 -24.15 18.60 3.28
CA ALA A 56 -24.88 17.83 4.30
C ALA A 56 -26.31 17.49 3.88
N VAL A 57 -26.96 18.36 3.10
CA VAL A 57 -28.32 18.11 2.56
C VAL A 57 -28.40 16.87 1.68
N PHE A 58 -27.27 16.43 1.12
CA PHE A 58 -27.17 15.22 0.31
C PHE A 58 -26.78 13.98 1.13
N ASN A 59 -26.76 14.10 2.46
CA ASN A 59 -26.46 13.04 3.40
C ASN A 59 -25.20 12.22 3.00
N PRO A 60 -24.02 12.86 2.93
CA PRO A 60 -22.80 12.21 2.44
C PRO A 60 -22.37 11.08 3.36
N THR A 61 -21.79 10.05 2.77
CA THR A 61 -21.04 9.02 3.50
C THR A 61 -19.56 9.19 3.19
N ILE A 62 -18.73 9.43 4.23
CA ILE A 62 -17.30 9.68 4.05
C ILE A 62 -16.54 8.45 4.56
N TYR A 63 -15.60 7.97 3.74
CA TYR A 63 -14.80 6.80 4.11
C TYR A 63 -13.43 6.78 3.42
N PRO A 64 -12.42 6.17 4.08
CA PRO A 64 -11.09 6.04 3.51
C PRO A 64 -11.08 5.06 2.33
N GLN A 65 -10.20 5.33 1.36
CA GLN A 65 -9.91 4.45 0.24
C GLN A 65 -8.39 4.30 0.02
N GLY A 66 -8.01 3.65 -1.09
CA GLY A 66 -6.60 3.54 -1.47
C GLY A 66 -5.75 2.84 -0.43
N SER A 67 -4.50 3.27 -0.31
CA SER A 67 -3.48 2.59 0.49
C SER A 67 -3.76 2.56 1.99
N MET A 68 -4.41 3.60 2.53
CA MET A 68 -4.79 3.64 3.95
C MET A 68 -5.85 2.59 4.26
N LYS A 69 -6.88 2.47 3.42
CA LYS A 69 -7.96 1.50 3.62
C LYS A 69 -7.46 0.06 3.61
N ILE A 70 -6.55 -0.29 2.70
CA ILE A 70 -6.06 -1.66 2.53
C ILE A 70 -4.74 -1.94 3.28
N GLY A 71 -4.27 -1.03 4.13
CA GLY A 71 -3.08 -1.23 4.97
C GLY A 71 -1.75 -1.32 4.21
N THR A 72 -1.66 -0.72 3.01
CA THR A 72 -0.46 -0.78 2.15
C THR A 72 0.24 0.57 1.98
N THR A 73 -0.04 1.53 2.86
CA THR A 73 0.66 2.81 2.88
C THR A 73 2.14 2.60 3.13
N VAL A 74 2.96 3.37 2.44
CA VAL A 74 4.42 3.38 2.61
C VAL A 74 4.89 4.77 2.99
N LYS A 75 5.94 4.83 3.81
CA LYS A 75 6.67 6.05 4.12
C LYS A 75 7.14 6.71 2.82
N PRO A 76 7.00 8.02 2.66
CA PRO A 76 7.44 8.71 1.46
C PRO A 76 8.92 8.45 1.14
N PHE A 77 9.25 8.44 -0.14
CA PHE A 77 10.62 8.40 -0.61
C PHE A 77 11.20 9.83 -0.57
N ARG A 78 12.26 10.03 0.21
CA ARG A 78 12.90 11.34 0.44
C ARG A 78 11.95 12.35 1.09
N TRP A 79 11.66 13.46 0.35
CA TRP A 79 10.86 14.59 0.80
C TRP A 79 9.43 14.60 0.23
N ASP A 80 9.04 13.49 -0.46
CA ASP A 80 7.70 13.34 -0.98
C ASP A 80 6.70 13.24 0.19
N GLU A 81 5.47 13.62 -0.08
CA GLU A 81 4.35 13.50 0.85
C GLU A 81 3.57 12.22 0.51
N TYR A 82 2.93 11.60 1.48
CA TYR A 82 2.05 10.46 1.20
C TYR A 82 0.63 10.92 0.92
N ASP A 83 -0.10 10.14 0.11
CA ASP A 83 -1.48 10.45 -0.22
C ASP A 83 -2.44 9.76 0.76
N LEU A 84 -3.42 10.52 1.24
CA LEU A 84 -4.60 10.06 1.96
C LEU A 84 -5.80 10.19 1.05
N ASP A 85 -6.36 9.08 0.63
CA ASP A 85 -7.47 9.06 -0.31
C ASP A 85 -8.79 8.79 0.43
N PHE A 86 -9.82 9.61 0.19
CA PHE A 86 -11.15 9.49 0.76
C PHE A 86 -12.21 9.61 -0.30
N VAL A 87 -13.32 8.92 -0.09
CA VAL A 87 -14.55 9.12 -0.85
C VAL A 87 -15.51 9.96 -0.02
N CYS A 88 -16.09 10.97 -0.64
CA CYS A 88 -17.29 11.66 -0.17
C CYS A 88 -18.45 11.24 -1.08
N GLU A 89 -19.18 10.21 -0.68
CA GLU A 89 -20.29 9.61 -1.45
C GLU A 89 -21.56 10.37 -1.14
N PHE A 90 -22.08 11.09 -2.14
CA PHE A 90 -23.34 11.81 -2.06
C PHE A 90 -24.49 10.88 -2.41
N ARG A 91 -25.53 10.84 -1.59
CA ARG A 91 -26.75 10.06 -1.88
C ARG A 91 -27.62 10.77 -2.92
N LEU A 92 -27.06 10.95 -4.11
CA LEU A 92 -27.69 11.59 -5.26
C LEU A 92 -27.70 10.65 -6.45
N ALA A 93 -28.79 10.65 -7.19
CA ALA A 93 -28.80 10.02 -8.50
C ALA A 93 -27.91 10.83 -9.46
N VAL A 94 -27.03 10.17 -10.21
CA VAL A 94 -26.11 10.84 -11.16
C VAL A 94 -26.87 11.75 -12.15
N ASN A 95 -28.08 11.35 -12.57
CA ASN A 95 -28.93 12.10 -13.49
C ASN A 95 -29.51 13.39 -12.89
N SER A 96 -29.47 13.57 -11.57
CA SER A 96 -29.90 14.82 -10.91
C SER A 96 -28.77 15.85 -10.83
N ILE A 97 -27.55 15.48 -11.26
CA ILE A 97 -26.37 16.35 -11.21
C ILE A 97 -26.10 16.93 -12.59
N GLN A 98 -25.96 18.24 -12.67
CA GLN A 98 -25.84 18.97 -13.94
C GLN A 98 -24.64 18.51 -14.78
N SER A 99 -23.50 18.21 -14.13
CA SER A 99 -22.28 17.75 -14.79
C SER A 99 -21.30 17.15 -13.77
N PRO A 100 -20.29 16.36 -14.24
CA PRO A 100 -19.19 15.92 -13.39
C PRO A 100 -18.48 17.09 -12.68
N SER A 101 -18.24 18.20 -13.38
CA SER A 101 -17.63 19.39 -12.78
C SER A 101 -18.50 20.02 -11.69
N HIS A 102 -19.83 19.93 -11.80
CA HIS A 102 -20.75 20.46 -10.79
C HIS A 102 -20.59 19.70 -9.46
N LEU A 103 -20.47 18.37 -9.49
CA LEU A 103 -20.26 17.58 -8.28
C LEU A 103 -18.93 17.95 -7.57
N LEU A 104 -17.86 18.13 -8.35
CA LEU A 104 -16.59 18.62 -7.81
C LEU A 104 -16.74 20.03 -7.20
N GLY A 105 -17.48 20.89 -7.87
CA GLY A 105 -17.74 22.26 -7.42
C GLY A 105 -18.50 22.34 -6.11
N LEU A 106 -19.43 21.43 -5.83
CA LEU A 106 -20.14 21.35 -4.54
C LEU A 106 -19.16 21.08 -3.39
N LEU A 107 -18.28 20.11 -3.56
CA LEU A 107 -17.26 19.77 -2.56
C LEU A 107 -16.25 20.90 -2.41
N GLU A 108 -15.74 21.45 -3.54
CA GLU A 108 -14.81 22.58 -3.55
C GLU A 108 -15.40 23.79 -2.80
N SER A 109 -16.62 24.18 -3.12
CA SER A 109 -17.31 25.33 -2.51
C SER A 109 -17.41 25.16 -0.99
N ARG A 110 -17.79 23.98 -0.53
CA ARG A 110 -17.87 23.69 0.91
C ARG A 110 -16.52 23.80 1.60
N LEU A 111 -15.47 23.23 1.02
CA LEU A 111 -14.11 23.27 1.60
C LEU A 111 -13.54 24.69 1.58
N ARG A 112 -13.79 25.47 0.53
CA ARG A 112 -13.40 26.90 0.48
C ARG A 112 -14.10 27.78 1.52
N GLY A 113 -15.26 27.38 2.01
CA GLY A 113 -15.93 28.02 3.14
C GLY A 113 -15.16 27.97 4.45
N HIS A 114 -14.15 27.12 4.57
CA HIS A 114 -13.28 27.04 5.74
C HIS A 114 -11.94 27.73 5.47
N LYS A 115 -11.59 28.76 6.25
CA LYS A 115 -10.41 29.62 6.02
C LYS A 115 -9.09 28.82 5.84
N VAL A 116 -8.88 27.78 6.68
CA VAL A 116 -7.67 26.97 6.61
C VAL A 116 -7.67 26.10 5.34
N TYR A 117 -8.79 25.43 5.05
CA TYR A 117 -8.86 24.55 3.88
C TYR A 117 -8.77 25.33 2.57
N ALA A 118 -9.39 26.52 2.49
CA ALA A 118 -9.29 27.39 1.33
C ALA A 118 -7.84 27.76 0.95
N ALA A 119 -6.96 27.91 1.97
CA ALA A 119 -5.55 28.25 1.75
C ALA A 119 -4.68 27.12 1.21
N ILE A 120 -5.10 25.84 1.41
CA ILE A 120 -4.31 24.65 1.04
C ILE A 120 -4.99 23.80 -0.03
N LEU A 121 -6.14 24.28 -0.56
CA LEU A 121 -6.97 23.52 -1.50
C LEU A 121 -6.47 23.64 -2.94
N GLU A 122 -6.43 22.52 -3.62
CA GLU A 122 -6.18 22.39 -5.04
C GLU A 122 -7.23 21.49 -5.70
N VAL A 123 -7.86 21.95 -6.79
CA VAL A 123 -8.81 21.12 -7.54
C VAL A 123 -8.07 20.28 -8.58
N LYS A 124 -8.10 18.98 -8.41
CA LYS A 124 -7.54 18.01 -9.37
C LYS A 124 -8.58 17.61 -10.42
N ASN A 125 -8.27 16.59 -11.21
CA ASN A 125 -9.18 16.12 -12.26
C ASN A 125 -10.43 15.43 -11.69
N ARG A 126 -10.25 14.61 -10.65
CA ARG A 126 -11.31 13.76 -10.07
C ARG A 126 -11.56 14.02 -8.59
N CYS A 127 -10.70 14.76 -7.91
CA CYS A 127 -10.78 15.02 -6.47
C CYS A 127 -10.49 16.47 -6.12
N VAL A 128 -10.79 16.85 -4.91
CA VAL A 128 -10.31 18.07 -4.27
C VAL A 128 -9.20 17.69 -3.31
N ARG A 129 -8.02 18.26 -3.50
CA ARG A 129 -6.82 18.00 -2.70
C ARG A 129 -6.64 19.10 -1.65
N LEU A 130 -6.34 18.69 -0.42
CA LEU A 130 -5.84 19.55 0.64
C LEU A 130 -4.35 19.25 0.85
N ASN A 131 -3.49 20.23 0.63
CA ASN A 131 -2.05 20.10 0.73
C ASN A 131 -1.56 20.44 2.14
N TYR A 132 -1.37 19.45 3.00
CA TYR A 132 -0.77 19.65 4.32
C TYR A 132 0.75 19.60 4.17
N ALA A 133 1.35 20.76 3.91
CA ALA A 133 2.76 20.90 3.57
C ALA A 133 3.69 20.14 4.54
N LYS A 134 4.59 19.32 3.99
CA LYS A 134 5.55 18.46 4.71
C LYS A 134 4.92 17.32 5.54
N GLU A 135 3.61 17.11 5.44
CA GLU A 135 2.91 16.02 6.10
C GLU A 135 2.38 15.04 5.05
N PHE A 136 1.31 15.41 4.35
CA PHE A 136 0.64 14.57 3.36
C PHE A 136 -0.29 15.38 2.45
N HIS A 137 -0.72 14.76 1.37
CA HIS A 137 -1.85 15.23 0.57
C HIS A 137 -3.12 14.48 0.95
N MET A 138 -4.22 15.20 1.10
CA MET A 138 -5.53 14.60 1.34
C MET A 138 -6.40 14.78 0.10
N ASP A 139 -6.66 13.68 -0.61
CA ASP A 139 -7.49 13.65 -1.81
C ASP A 139 -8.91 13.21 -1.48
N ILE A 140 -9.87 14.13 -1.64
CA ILE A 140 -11.27 13.90 -1.35
C ILE A 140 -12.00 13.73 -2.69
N LEU A 141 -12.42 12.50 -2.97
CA LEU A 141 -13.10 12.11 -4.19
C LEU A 141 -14.61 12.20 -4.01
N PRO A 142 -15.31 13.17 -4.61
CA PRO A 142 -16.77 13.16 -4.60
C PRO A 142 -17.29 12.06 -5.52
N ALA A 143 -18.32 11.35 -5.09
CA ALA A 143 -18.89 10.25 -5.84
C ALA A 143 -20.41 10.14 -5.64
N CYS A 144 -21.10 9.46 -6.56
CA CYS A 144 -22.50 9.11 -6.46
C CYS A 144 -22.71 7.62 -6.71
N PRO A 145 -23.73 6.98 -6.10
CA PRO A 145 -24.02 5.58 -6.33
C PRO A 145 -24.30 5.28 -7.81
N ASP A 146 -23.68 4.21 -8.34
CA ASP A 146 -24.10 3.60 -9.61
C ASP A 146 -25.19 2.55 -9.32
N VAL A 147 -26.43 3.03 -9.22
CA VAL A 147 -27.59 2.17 -8.92
C VAL A 147 -27.76 1.07 -9.98
N SER A 148 -27.32 1.33 -11.23
CA SER A 148 -27.46 0.37 -12.33
C SER A 148 -26.50 -0.82 -12.22
N ALA A 149 -25.33 -0.60 -11.64
CA ALA A 149 -24.35 -1.66 -11.39
C ALA A 149 -24.59 -2.39 -10.06
N GLY A 150 -25.32 -1.74 -9.14
CA GLY A 150 -25.64 -2.30 -7.82
C GLY A 150 -24.45 -2.35 -6.85
N GLY A 151 -24.66 -2.92 -5.67
CA GLY A 151 -23.63 -3.04 -4.64
C GLY A 151 -23.06 -1.69 -4.20
N SER A 152 -21.75 -1.60 -4.07
CA SER A 152 -20.99 -0.39 -3.71
C SER A 152 -20.36 0.32 -4.92
N CYS A 153 -20.89 0.06 -6.14
CA CYS A 153 -20.41 0.72 -7.35
C CYS A 153 -20.76 2.21 -7.36
N LEU A 154 -19.84 3.00 -7.88
CA LEU A 154 -19.93 4.47 -7.88
C LEU A 154 -19.67 5.04 -9.26
N PHE A 155 -20.24 6.23 -9.49
CA PHE A 155 -19.79 7.17 -10.49
C PHE A 155 -18.92 8.25 -9.83
N VAL A 156 -17.76 8.49 -10.42
CA VAL A 156 -16.83 9.56 -10.01
C VAL A 156 -16.67 10.56 -11.14
N PRO A 157 -16.55 11.86 -10.84
CA PRO A 157 -16.43 12.89 -11.88
C PRO A 157 -15.04 12.84 -12.53
N ASP A 158 -14.99 13.05 -13.85
CA ASP A 158 -13.78 13.36 -14.57
C ASP A 158 -13.95 14.74 -15.24
N ARG A 159 -13.31 15.76 -14.66
CA ARG A 159 -13.46 17.15 -15.10
C ARG A 159 -12.88 17.41 -16.49
N LYS A 160 -11.79 16.70 -16.85
CA LYS A 160 -11.13 16.92 -18.14
C LYS A 160 -11.95 16.40 -19.30
N SER A 161 -12.45 15.18 -19.15
CA SER A 161 -13.29 14.56 -20.19
C SER A 161 -14.78 14.94 -20.10
N GLN A 162 -15.21 15.61 -19.01
CA GLN A 162 -16.62 15.91 -18.70
C GLN A 162 -17.50 14.66 -18.69
N THR A 163 -16.93 13.53 -18.26
CA THR A 163 -17.61 12.24 -18.18
C THR A 163 -17.64 11.70 -16.76
N TRP A 164 -18.50 10.72 -16.54
CA TRP A 164 -18.50 9.93 -15.33
C TRP A 164 -17.61 8.70 -15.52
N LYS A 165 -16.78 8.42 -14.55
CA LYS A 165 -15.98 7.20 -14.51
C LYS A 165 -16.57 6.24 -13.49
N HIS A 166 -16.50 4.96 -13.80
CA HIS A 166 -16.89 3.92 -12.85
C HIS A 166 -15.81 3.73 -11.78
N SER A 167 -16.23 3.41 -10.56
CA SER A 167 -15.34 3.05 -9.46
C SER A 167 -16.05 2.14 -8.47
N ASN A 168 -15.29 1.46 -7.60
CA ASN A 168 -15.81 0.68 -6.49
C ASN A 168 -14.76 0.51 -5.39
N PRO A 169 -14.44 1.55 -4.62
CA PRO A 169 -13.40 1.49 -3.59
C PRO A 169 -13.68 0.49 -2.47
N LYS A 170 -14.93 0.39 -2.02
CA LYS A 170 -15.34 -0.55 -0.96
C LYS A 170 -15.16 -1.99 -1.44
N GLY A 171 -15.79 -2.34 -2.56
CA GLY A 171 -15.68 -3.67 -3.13
C GLY A 171 -14.23 -4.05 -3.47
N TYR A 172 -13.41 -3.08 -3.92
CA TYR A 172 -11.97 -3.30 -4.12
C TYR A 172 -11.25 -3.65 -2.82
N ALA A 173 -11.52 -2.92 -1.74
CA ALA A 173 -10.92 -3.19 -0.43
C ALA A 173 -11.31 -4.59 0.09
N ASP A 174 -12.59 -4.95 0.00
CA ASP A 174 -13.09 -6.27 0.40
C ASP A 174 -12.45 -7.40 -0.42
N TRP A 175 -12.34 -7.20 -1.74
CA TRP A 175 -11.64 -8.14 -2.61
C TRP A 175 -10.18 -8.29 -2.21
N PHE A 176 -9.44 -7.18 -2.00
CA PHE A 176 -8.04 -7.22 -1.63
C PHE A 176 -7.82 -7.92 -0.28
N GLU A 177 -8.65 -7.64 0.72
CA GLU A 177 -8.60 -8.31 2.02
C GLU A 177 -8.89 -9.81 1.90
N SER A 178 -9.83 -10.20 1.04
CA SER A 178 -10.08 -11.62 0.76
C SER A 178 -8.84 -12.31 0.17
N ARG A 179 -8.06 -11.61 -0.67
CA ARG A 179 -6.79 -12.12 -1.19
C ARG A 179 -5.71 -12.25 -0.11
N CYS A 180 -5.75 -11.40 0.90
CA CYS A 180 -4.85 -11.50 2.06
C CYS A 180 -5.18 -12.68 3.00
N GLY A 181 -6.30 -13.38 2.79
CA GLY A 181 -6.72 -14.48 3.64
C GLY A 181 -7.39 -14.07 4.96
N LEU A 182 -7.74 -12.78 5.10
CA LEU A 182 -8.38 -12.21 6.30
C LEU A 182 -9.92 -12.33 6.26
N GLY A 183 -10.47 -13.47 5.90
CA GLY A 183 -11.91 -13.72 5.82
C GLY A 183 -12.70 -13.62 7.15
N LEU A 184 -12.07 -13.23 8.26
CA LEU A 184 -12.71 -13.11 9.58
C LEU A 184 -13.27 -11.71 9.90
N GLN A 185 -13.02 -10.70 9.07
CA GLN A 185 -13.46 -9.33 9.36
C GLN A 185 -14.90 -9.00 8.96
N LEU A 186 -15.54 -9.84 8.17
CA LEU A 186 -16.94 -9.65 7.74
C LEU A 186 -17.96 -9.60 8.90
N LEU A 187 -17.62 -10.12 10.07
CA LEU A 187 -18.48 -10.08 11.27
C LEU A 187 -18.42 -8.75 12.04
N MET A 188 -17.41 -7.93 11.81
CA MET A 188 -17.29 -6.61 12.46
C MET A 188 -17.89 -5.47 11.66
N GLU A 189 -18.05 -5.62 10.35
CA GLU A 189 -18.60 -4.58 9.46
C GLU A 189 -20.08 -4.30 9.69
N SER A 190 -20.86 -5.28 10.14
CA SER A 190 -22.29 -5.05 10.42
C SER A 190 -22.55 -4.02 11.55
N ARG A 191 -21.55 -3.73 12.39
CA ARG A 191 -21.61 -2.70 13.44
C ARG A 191 -21.21 -1.31 12.96
N ARG A 192 -20.51 -1.18 11.82
CA ARG A 192 -20.03 0.11 11.28
C ARG A 192 -21.04 0.82 10.40
N LEU A 193 -22.07 0.13 9.93
CA LEU A 193 -23.11 0.69 9.03
C LEU A 193 -23.96 1.83 9.60
N MET A 194 -23.77 2.19 10.87
CA MET A 194 -24.54 3.26 11.53
C MET A 194 -23.77 4.59 11.66
N ALA A 195 -22.48 4.65 11.32
CA ALA A 195 -21.71 5.88 11.36
C ALA A 195 -21.76 6.62 10.02
N LYS A 196 -21.92 7.97 10.07
CA LYS A 196 -21.88 8.81 8.87
C LYS A 196 -20.49 8.86 8.24
N ALA A 197 -19.44 8.83 9.07
CA ALA A 197 -18.05 8.71 8.65
C ALA A 197 -17.45 7.39 9.11
N GLU A 198 -16.75 6.69 8.20
CA GLU A 198 -16.01 5.48 8.53
C GLU A 198 -14.62 5.85 9.01
N PRO A 199 -14.14 5.35 10.16
CA PRO A 199 -12.82 5.68 10.67
C PRO A 199 -11.71 5.15 9.76
N ILE A 200 -10.56 5.83 9.75
CA ILE A 200 -9.33 5.28 9.17
C ILE A 200 -8.98 4.00 9.93
N PRO A 201 -8.64 2.89 9.24
CA PRO A 201 -8.21 1.67 9.90
C PRO A 201 -6.99 1.91 10.79
N GLU A 202 -6.94 1.21 11.92
CA GLU A 202 -5.74 1.18 12.75
C GLU A 202 -4.55 0.66 11.97
N GLN A 203 -3.36 1.17 12.28
CA GLN A 203 -2.14 0.69 11.64
C GLN A 203 -1.82 -0.70 12.17
N GLU A 204 -1.84 -1.71 11.28
CA GLU A 204 -1.44 -3.06 11.64
C GLU A 204 0.02 -3.10 12.07
N ALA A 205 0.30 -3.81 13.17
CA ALA A 205 1.69 -4.09 13.57
C ALA A 205 2.42 -4.81 12.42
N ALA A 206 3.71 -4.49 12.24
CA ALA A 206 4.47 -5.04 11.13
C ALA A 206 4.54 -6.57 11.18
N GLU A 207 4.57 -7.16 12.38
CA GLU A 207 4.60 -8.60 12.56
C GLU A 207 3.29 -9.29 12.15
N GLU A 208 2.16 -8.60 12.26
CA GLU A 208 0.82 -9.13 11.98
C GLU A 208 0.39 -8.89 10.52
N LYS A 209 1.09 -7.98 9.83
CA LYS A 209 0.73 -7.58 8.47
C LYS A 209 0.81 -8.76 7.49
N ALA A 210 -0.24 -8.97 6.72
CA ALA A 210 -0.31 -10.02 5.72
C ALA A 210 0.83 -9.94 4.69
N ILE A 211 1.31 -11.09 4.22
CA ILE A 211 2.42 -11.19 3.25
C ILE A 211 2.14 -10.40 1.98
N LEU A 212 0.93 -10.48 1.44
CA LEU A 212 0.55 -9.72 0.25
C LEU A 212 0.67 -8.21 0.47
N LYS A 213 0.28 -7.67 1.63
CA LYS A 213 0.42 -6.25 1.96
C LYS A 213 1.90 -5.82 1.96
N ARG A 214 2.79 -6.68 2.49
CA ARG A 214 4.25 -6.43 2.47
C ARG A 214 4.81 -6.44 1.05
N VAL A 215 4.42 -7.39 0.21
CA VAL A 215 4.82 -7.43 -1.20
C VAL A 215 4.39 -6.15 -1.93
N VAL A 216 3.17 -5.69 -1.70
CA VAL A 216 2.67 -4.43 -2.28
C VAL A 216 3.49 -3.23 -1.79
N GLN A 217 3.86 -3.17 -0.51
CA GLN A 217 4.73 -2.10 0.02
C GLN A 217 6.11 -2.11 -0.64
N LEU A 218 6.71 -3.28 -0.86
CA LEU A 218 7.99 -3.42 -1.57
C LEU A 218 7.87 -2.98 -3.03
N LEU A 219 6.81 -3.37 -3.74
CA LEU A 219 6.57 -2.93 -5.13
C LEU A 219 6.37 -1.42 -5.24
N LYS A 220 5.67 -0.80 -4.27
CA LYS A 220 5.53 0.67 -4.22
C LYS A 220 6.89 1.35 -4.00
N ARG A 221 7.70 0.85 -3.07
CA ARG A 221 9.04 1.40 -2.83
C ARG A 221 9.95 1.26 -4.04
N TRP A 222 9.96 0.09 -4.68
CA TRP A 222 10.68 -0.10 -5.93
C TRP A 222 10.22 0.90 -7.00
N ARG A 223 8.92 1.07 -7.19
CA ARG A 223 8.34 2.03 -8.14
C ARG A 223 8.87 3.44 -7.88
N ASP A 224 8.84 3.91 -6.66
CA ASP A 224 9.25 5.26 -6.30
C ASP A 224 10.77 5.48 -6.56
N ILE A 225 11.58 4.46 -6.32
CA ILE A 225 13.02 4.52 -6.61
C ILE A 225 13.31 4.39 -8.10
N HIS A 226 12.70 3.44 -8.78
CA HIS A 226 12.97 3.17 -10.19
C HIS A 226 12.61 4.38 -11.07
N TYR A 227 11.47 4.99 -10.81
CA TYR A 227 10.97 6.13 -11.58
C TYR A 227 11.30 7.50 -10.96
N GLN A 228 12.22 7.59 -9.99
CA GLN A 228 12.55 8.85 -9.30
C GLN A 228 13.03 9.97 -10.23
N ARG A 229 13.61 9.65 -11.40
CA ARG A 229 14.08 10.62 -12.39
C ARG A 229 12.97 11.17 -13.26
N ASP A 230 11.98 10.37 -13.55
CA ASP A 230 10.76 10.76 -14.29
C ASP A 230 9.52 10.05 -13.68
N PRO A 231 8.92 10.62 -12.62
CA PRO A 231 7.76 10.05 -11.96
C PRO A 231 6.52 9.92 -12.86
N LYS A 232 6.48 10.63 -13.99
CA LYS A 232 5.36 10.55 -14.94
C LYS A 232 5.29 9.20 -15.65
N LEU A 233 6.42 8.52 -15.80
CA LEU A 233 6.49 7.18 -16.38
C LEU A 233 6.04 6.07 -15.42
N ALA A 234 5.94 6.37 -14.12
CA ALA A 234 5.59 5.39 -13.11
C ALA A 234 4.17 4.83 -13.33
N PRO A 235 3.97 3.51 -13.23
CA PRO A 235 2.64 2.92 -13.18
C PRO A 235 1.91 3.41 -11.92
N ILE A 236 0.59 3.55 -11.97
CA ILE A 236 -0.17 3.85 -10.74
C ILE A 236 -0.07 2.68 -9.76
N SER A 237 0.00 2.97 -8.48
CA SER A 237 0.18 1.94 -7.44
C SER A 237 -0.94 0.91 -7.43
N MET A 238 -2.17 1.33 -7.77
CA MET A 238 -3.34 0.45 -7.82
C MET A 238 -3.17 -0.68 -8.83
N VAL A 239 -2.55 -0.41 -9.99
CA VAL A 239 -2.25 -1.44 -11.01
C VAL A 239 -1.30 -2.48 -10.43
N LEU A 240 -0.18 -2.07 -9.83
CA LEU A 240 0.77 -2.99 -9.20
C LEU A 240 0.12 -3.80 -8.07
N THR A 241 -0.71 -3.15 -7.26
CA THR A 241 -1.45 -3.79 -6.16
C THR A 241 -2.41 -4.86 -6.69
N THR A 242 -3.18 -4.53 -7.72
CA THR A 242 -4.15 -5.46 -8.32
C THR A 242 -3.46 -6.66 -8.97
N MET A 243 -2.41 -6.41 -9.75
CA MET A 243 -1.64 -7.49 -10.38
C MET A 243 -0.98 -8.40 -9.33
N ALA A 244 -0.40 -7.83 -8.27
CA ALA A 244 0.20 -8.60 -7.19
C ALA A 244 -0.84 -9.46 -6.45
N ALA A 245 -2.03 -8.91 -6.19
CA ALA A 245 -3.10 -9.63 -5.52
C ALA A 245 -3.67 -10.76 -6.38
N HIS A 246 -3.72 -10.62 -7.71
CA HIS A 246 -4.09 -11.71 -8.61
C HIS A 246 -3.04 -12.83 -8.64
N ALA A 247 -1.77 -12.47 -8.63
CA ALA A 247 -0.64 -13.42 -8.66
C ALA A 247 -0.43 -14.15 -7.33
N TYR A 248 -0.82 -13.54 -6.20
CA TYR A 248 -0.65 -14.11 -4.89
C TYR A 248 -1.58 -15.31 -4.67
N SER A 249 -1.03 -16.44 -4.26
CA SER A 249 -1.76 -17.70 -4.03
C SER A 249 -1.53 -18.29 -2.63
N GLY A 250 -1.18 -17.43 -1.64
CA GLY A 250 -1.02 -17.85 -0.26
C GLY A 250 0.40 -18.33 0.07
N GLN A 251 1.43 -17.82 -0.60
CA GLN A 251 2.83 -18.09 -0.25
C GLN A 251 3.10 -17.76 1.22
N HIS A 252 4.00 -18.51 1.85
CA HIS A 252 4.23 -18.44 3.29
C HIS A 252 5.32 -17.44 3.70
N THR A 253 6.07 -16.89 2.72
CA THR A 253 7.13 -15.91 2.95
C THR A 253 7.04 -14.76 1.97
N VAL A 254 7.60 -13.60 2.35
CA VAL A 254 7.63 -12.41 1.49
C VAL A 254 8.47 -12.67 0.24
N SER A 255 9.58 -13.40 0.39
CA SER A 255 10.47 -13.73 -0.72
C SER A 255 9.81 -14.66 -1.75
N GLU A 256 9.12 -15.71 -1.30
CA GLU A 256 8.36 -16.60 -2.20
C GLU A 256 7.23 -15.84 -2.92
N ALA A 257 6.49 -15.01 -2.17
CA ALA A 257 5.39 -14.24 -2.74
C ALA A 257 5.87 -13.21 -3.77
N MET A 258 6.96 -12.49 -3.48
CA MET A 258 7.55 -11.54 -4.42
C MET A 258 8.05 -12.23 -5.68
N THR A 259 8.67 -13.40 -5.55
CA THR A 259 9.14 -14.20 -6.70
C THR A 259 7.95 -14.61 -7.58
N ALA A 260 6.91 -15.20 -7.00
CA ALA A 260 5.72 -15.63 -7.73
C ALA A 260 5.01 -14.44 -8.42
N VAL A 261 4.93 -13.29 -7.74
CA VAL A 261 4.35 -12.06 -8.32
C VAL A 261 5.15 -11.58 -9.52
N LEU A 262 6.48 -11.54 -9.45
CA LEU A 262 7.32 -11.08 -10.56
C LEU A 262 7.28 -12.05 -11.75
N GLU A 263 7.30 -13.35 -11.50
CA GLU A 263 7.15 -14.38 -12.55
C GLU A 263 5.79 -14.23 -13.25
N ASN A 264 4.73 -14.00 -12.49
CA ASN A 264 3.39 -13.77 -13.07
C ASN A 264 3.36 -12.48 -13.90
N PHE A 265 3.96 -11.38 -13.43
CA PHE A 265 4.01 -10.12 -14.20
C PHE A 265 4.71 -10.32 -15.54
N VAL A 266 5.86 -10.98 -15.56
CA VAL A 266 6.59 -11.27 -16.80
C VAL A 266 5.77 -12.17 -17.73
N SER A 267 5.12 -13.20 -17.19
CA SER A 267 4.24 -14.06 -17.96
C SER A 267 3.06 -13.30 -18.58
N LEU A 268 2.38 -12.45 -17.81
CA LEU A 268 1.27 -11.62 -18.30
C LEU A 268 1.74 -10.68 -19.41
N ILE A 269 2.88 -10.01 -19.25
CA ILE A 269 3.45 -9.10 -20.25
C ILE A 269 3.74 -9.87 -21.57
N ALA A 270 4.31 -11.06 -21.46
CA ALA A 270 4.66 -11.86 -22.64
C ALA A 270 3.43 -12.35 -23.44
N HIS A 271 2.31 -12.63 -22.76
CA HIS A 271 1.12 -13.21 -23.36
C HIS A 271 0.01 -12.20 -23.67
N SER A 272 0.14 -10.93 -23.24
CA SER A 272 -0.88 -9.91 -23.46
C SER A 272 -0.55 -9.03 -24.66
N LYS A 273 -1.50 -8.89 -25.59
CA LYS A 273 -1.39 -8.03 -26.79
C LYS A 273 -2.66 -7.19 -26.93
N PRO A 274 -2.58 -5.90 -27.20
CA PRO A 274 -1.38 -5.06 -27.38
C PRO A 274 -0.71 -4.69 -26.05
N ARG A 275 -1.40 -4.81 -24.92
CA ARG A 275 -0.93 -4.51 -23.57
C ARG A 275 -1.62 -5.39 -22.52
N VAL A 276 -1.13 -5.38 -21.31
CA VAL A 276 -1.85 -5.93 -20.16
C VAL A 276 -3.03 -5.01 -19.81
N TYR A 277 -4.21 -5.59 -19.62
CA TYR A 277 -5.39 -4.90 -19.09
C TYR A 277 -5.59 -5.29 -17.64
N VAL A 278 -5.70 -4.29 -16.77
CA VAL A 278 -5.89 -4.48 -15.33
C VAL A 278 -7.19 -3.84 -14.92
N LEU A 279 -8.25 -4.63 -14.90
CA LEU A 279 -9.59 -4.16 -14.51
C LEU A 279 -9.73 -4.19 -12.99
N ASN A 280 -10.58 -3.30 -12.46
CA ASN A 280 -10.97 -3.36 -11.06
C ASN A 280 -11.79 -4.64 -10.81
N PRO A 281 -11.33 -5.57 -9.95
CA PRO A 281 -12.03 -6.83 -9.71
C PRO A 281 -13.45 -6.69 -9.15
N ALA A 282 -13.72 -5.57 -8.50
CA ALA A 282 -15.03 -5.26 -7.92
C ALA A 282 -15.93 -4.41 -8.85
N ASN A 283 -15.38 -3.91 -9.97
CA ASN A 283 -16.11 -3.20 -11.01
C ASN A 283 -15.38 -3.29 -12.35
N PRO A 284 -15.61 -4.35 -13.16
CA PRO A 284 -14.88 -4.57 -14.41
C PRO A 284 -15.03 -3.47 -15.48
N LYS A 285 -15.92 -2.50 -15.29
CA LYS A 285 -16.04 -1.32 -16.15
C LYS A 285 -14.93 -0.27 -15.88
N GLU A 286 -14.19 -0.41 -14.78
CA GLU A 286 -13.05 0.45 -14.42
C GLU A 286 -11.74 -0.20 -14.88
N ASP A 287 -11.12 0.36 -15.93
CA ASP A 287 -9.75 -0.03 -16.33
C ASP A 287 -8.73 0.78 -15.53
N LEU A 288 -8.09 0.13 -14.56
CA LEU A 288 -7.04 0.74 -13.73
C LEU A 288 -5.77 1.04 -14.54
N SER A 289 -5.59 0.36 -15.67
CA SER A 289 -4.43 0.48 -16.55
C SER A 289 -4.67 1.41 -17.76
N GLU A 290 -5.73 2.22 -17.79
CA GLU A 290 -6.08 3.11 -18.91
C GLU A 290 -4.90 4.00 -19.39
N ARG A 291 -3.98 4.39 -18.48
CA ARG A 291 -2.79 5.15 -18.82
C ARG A 291 -1.83 4.41 -19.78
N TRP A 292 -1.89 3.09 -19.83
CA TRP A 292 -1.07 2.26 -20.72
C TRP A 292 -1.57 2.22 -22.16
N ASP A 293 -2.64 2.94 -22.49
CA ASP A 293 -2.99 3.26 -23.86
C ASP A 293 -1.92 4.12 -24.53
N ASP A 294 -1.14 4.86 -23.72
CA ASP A 294 0.12 5.47 -24.15
C ASP A 294 1.24 4.40 -24.21
N PRO A 295 1.75 4.08 -25.41
CA PRO A 295 2.77 3.06 -25.56
C PRO A 295 4.09 3.37 -24.83
N VAL A 296 4.39 4.65 -24.58
CA VAL A 296 5.58 5.08 -23.84
C VAL A 296 5.48 4.65 -22.38
N LEU A 297 4.30 4.88 -21.77
CA LEU A 297 4.05 4.50 -20.38
C LEU A 297 4.03 2.98 -20.22
N TYR A 298 3.42 2.26 -21.16
CA TYR A 298 3.41 0.81 -21.13
C TYR A 298 4.82 0.22 -21.28
N ARG A 299 5.62 0.73 -22.22
CA ARG A 299 7.01 0.29 -22.40
C ARG A 299 7.85 0.54 -21.15
N ALA A 300 7.72 1.72 -20.56
CA ALA A 300 8.43 2.02 -19.30
C ALA A 300 8.09 1.02 -18.19
N PHE A 301 6.82 0.60 -18.08
CA PHE A 301 6.40 -0.44 -17.17
C PHE A 301 7.06 -1.79 -17.48
N VAL A 302 7.03 -2.23 -18.76
CA VAL A 302 7.64 -3.51 -19.20
C VAL A 302 9.13 -3.55 -18.89
N ASP A 303 9.86 -2.49 -19.24
CA ASP A 303 11.30 -2.37 -19.00
C ASP A 303 11.60 -2.37 -17.48
N GLY A 304 10.79 -1.65 -16.69
CA GLY A 304 10.91 -1.60 -15.25
C GLY A 304 10.70 -2.96 -14.57
N ILE A 305 9.69 -3.72 -14.97
CA ILE A 305 9.44 -5.07 -14.43
C ILE A 305 10.57 -6.04 -14.82
N SER A 306 11.08 -5.96 -16.04
CA SER A 306 12.20 -6.77 -16.49
C SER A 306 13.47 -6.50 -15.68
N ASP A 307 13.79 -5.21 -15.40
CA ASP A 307 14.92 -4.82 -14.55
C ASP A 307 14.71 -5.30 -13.11
N LEU A 308 13.50 -5.12 -12.55
CA LEU A 308 13.19 -5.58 -11.19
C LEU A 308 13.37 -7.09 -11.05
N GLN A 309 12.83 -7.88 -11.97
CA GLN A 309 12.95 -9.34 -11.93
C GLN A 309 14.42 -9.77 -11.99
N LYS A 310 15.20 -9.17 -12.89
CA LYS A 310 16.65 -9.46 -13.00
C LYS A 310 17.39 -9.15 -11.71
N ARG A 311 17.16 -7.98 -11.10
CA ARG A 311 17.80 -7.59 -9.84
C ARG A 311 17.35 -8.49 -8.68
N TRP A 312 16.08 -8.83 -8.64
CA TRP A 312 15.51 -9.73 -7.62
C TRP A 312 16.16 -11.12 -7.70
N SER A 313 16.20 -11.72 -8.90
CA SER A 313 16.81 -13.04 -9.12
C SER A 313 18.29 -13.03 -8.76
N ASN A 314 19.04 -11.97 -9.12
CA ASN A 314 20.45 -11.81 -8.75
C ASN A 314 20.61 -11.72 -7.22
N ALA A 315 19.77 -10.98 -6.51
CA ALA A 315 19.82 -10.89 -5.06
C ALA A 315 19.62 -12.25 -4.39
N LEU A 316 18.62 -13.02 -4.84
CA LEU A 316 18.36 -14.36 -4.33
C LEU A 316 19.49 -15.37 -4.64
N ALA A 317 20.14 -15.24 -5.80
CA ALA A 317 21.27 -16.09 -6.17
C ALA A 317 22.57 -15.75 -5.41
N THR A 318 22.69 -14.52 -4.90
CA THR A 318 23.90 -14.03 -4.23
C THR A 318 24.14 -14.71 -2.89
N ALA A 319 25.36 -15.09 -2.58
CA ALA A 319 25.75 -15.68 -1.30
C ALA A 319 26.09 -14.60 -0.25
N GLY A 320 25.65 -14.85 0.99
CA GLY A 320 25.90 -14.00 2.16
C GLY A 320 24.98 -12.80 2.27
N ILE A 321 24.36 -12.64 3.45
CA ILE A 321 23.32 -11.62 3.71
C ILE A 321 23.80 -10.18 3.44
N GLN A 322 25.07 -9.86 3.66
CA GLN A 322 25.63 -8.54 3.36
C GLN A 322 25.66 -8.23 1.86
N ASN A 323 25.93 -9.23 1.03
CA ASN A 323 25.92 -9.07 -0.42
C ASN A 323 24.46 -9.00 -0.94
N VAL A 324 23.59 -9.82 -0.40
CA VAL A 324 22.14 -9.75 -0.65
C VAL A 324 21.59 -8.36 -0.30
N SER A 325 21.95 -7.83 0.88
CA SER A 325 21.46 -6.51 1.31
C SER A 325 21.90 -5.39 0.37
N ARG A 326 23.14 -5.41 -0.13
CA ARG A 326 23.62 -4.44 -1.14
C ARG A 326 22.80 -4.52 -2.43
N GLN A 327 22.47 -5.72 -2.90
CA GLN A 327 21.62 -5.88 -4.08
C GLN A 327 20.19 -5.35 -3.84
N LEU A 328 19.61 -5.65 -2.67
CA LEU A 328 18.28 -5.17 -2.31
C LEU A 328 18.25 -3.65 -2.06
N GLU A 329 19.35 -3.04 -1.59
CA GLU A 329 19.47 -1.59 -1.43
C GLU A 329 19.33 -0.84 -2.76
N HIS A 330 19.83 -1.41 -3.85
CA HIS A 330 19.62 -0.85 -5.20
C HIS A 330 18.16 -0.91 -5.66
N VAL A 331 17.35 -1.78 -5.05
CA VAL A 331 15.92 -1.97 -5.39
C VAL A 331 15.00 -1.17 -4.45
N PHE A 332 15.26 -1.23 -3.13
CA PHE A 332 14.37 -0.69 -2.10
C PHE A 332 14.96 0.49 -1.33
N GLY A 333 16.24 0.82 -1.57
CA GLY A 333 16.92 2.01 -1.01
C GLY A 333 17.22 1.91 0.47
N GLU A 334 17.29 3.06 1.12
CA GLU A 334 17.68 3.27 2.52
C GLU A 334 16.97 2.35 3.54
N PRO A 335 15.69 1.97 3.41
CA PRO A 335 15.06 1.02 4.33
C PRO A 335 15.83 -0.29 4.50
N VAL A 336 16.57 -0.75 3.49
CA VAL A 336 17.42 -1.96 3.60
C VAL A 336 18.59 -1.71 4.55
N THR A 337 19.25 -0.57 4.43
CA THR A 337 20.35 -0.17 5.33
C THR A 337 19.85 0.00 6.76
N ALA A 338 18.69 0.62 6.96
CA ALA A 338 18.07 0.77 8.28
C ALA A 338 17.74 -0.59 8.90
N ALA A 339 17.16 -1.51 8.12
CA ALA A 339 16.85 -2.87 8.53
C ALA A 339 18.10 -3.65 8.98
N ILE A 340 19.19 -3.58 8.23
CA ILE A 340 20.46 -4.22 8.60
C ILE A 340 21.02 -3.64 9.91
N ARG A 341 20.96 -2.32 10.08
CA ARG A 341 21.40 -1.67 11.33
C ARG A 341 20.55 -2.11 12.52
N LYS A 342 19.23 -2.21 12.33
CA LYS A 342 18.30 -2.70 13.36
C LYS A 342 18.62 -4.14 13.74
N GLN A 343 18.81 -5.02 12.74
CA GLN A 343 19.18 -6.41 12.97
C GLN A 343 20.53 -6.53 13.74
N ALA A 344 21.54 -5.75 13.34
CA ALA A 344 22.83 -5.75 14.01
C ALA A 344 22.72 -5.33 15.49
N ARG A 345 21.93 -4.28 15.79
CA ARG A 345 21.67 -3.85 17.18
C ARG A 345 20.96 -4.94 17.99
N THR A 346 19.92 -5.55 17.44
CA THR A 346 19.20 -6.64 18.10
C THR A 346 20.13 -7.81 18.43
N LEU A 347 21.03 -8.20 17.51
CA LEU A 347 22.01 -9.26 17.74
C LEU A 347 23.03 -8.86 18.82
N GLN A 348 23.46 -7.60 18.85
CA GLN A 348 24.36 -7.09 19.88
C GLN A 348 23.67 -7.13 21.26
N ASP A 349 22.45 -6.64 21.39
CA ASP A 349 21.66 -6.65 22.63
C ASP A 349 21.47 -8.09 23.16
N LEU A 350 21.14 -9.03 22.26
CA LEU A 350 20.99 -10.45 22.63
C LEU A 350 22.32 -11.04 23.10
N ARG A 351 23.43 -10.63 22.51
CA ARG A 351 24.77 -11.05 22.91
C ARG A 351 25.13 -10.50 24.29
N GLU A 352 24.89 -9.22 24.53
CA GLU A 352 25.16 -8.56 25.82
C GLU A 352 24.32 -9.18 26.95
N LYS A 353 23.08 -9.54 26.66
CA LYS A 353 22.18 -10.26 27.59
C LYS A 353 22.48 -11.76 27.70
N SER A 354 23.54 -12.25 27.05
CA SER A 354 23.90 -13.68 27.01
C SER A 354 22.77 -14.60 26.54
N SER A 355 21.81 -14.06 25.81
CA SER A 355 20.65 -14.78 25.28
C SER A 355 20.80 -15.20 23.82
N LEU A 356 21.88 -14.79 23.15
CA LEU A 356 22.15 -15.16 21.76
C LEU A 356 22.65 -16.61 21.68
N ARG A 357 22.02 -17.41 20.82
CA ARG A 357 22.33 -18.83 20.60
C ARG A 357 22.50 -19.11 19.10
N VAL A 358 23.26 -20.13 18.78
CA VAL A 358 23.42 -20.69 17.42
C VAL A 358 22.63 -21.98 17.34
N ALA A 359 21.59 -22.00 16.53
CA ALA A 359 20.83 -23.20 16.24
C ALA A 359 21.53 -24.09 15.20
N THR A 360 20.97 -25.27 14.94
CA THR A 360 21.39 -26.16 13.85
C THR A 360 21.36 -25.36 12.54
N ALA A 361 22.35 -25.59 11.67
CA ALA A 361 22.57 -24.84 10.43
C ALA A 361 23.09 -23.40 10.60
N GLY A 362 23.59 -23.02 11.79
CA GLY A 362 24.25 -21.73 12.01
C GLY A 362 23.30 -20.54 12.16
N LEU A 363 22.00 -20.77 12.33
CA LEU A 363 21.01 -19.72 12.55
C LEU A 363 21.15 -19.12 13.95
N LEU A 364 21.13 -17.78 14.05
CA LEU A 364 21.10 -17.08 15.31
C LEU A 364 19.67 -17.02 15.86
N THR A 365 19.50 -17.33 17.16
CA THR A 365 18.22 -17.36 17.84
C THR A 365 18.35 -16.90 19.27
N SER A 366 17.26 -16.41 19.85
CA SER A 366 17.15 -16.15 21.30
C SER A 366 16.31 -17.21 22.03
N ALA A 367 15.81 -18.24 21.32
CA ALA A 367 14.96 -19.27 21.90
C ALA A 367 15.75 -20.13 22.90
N PRO A 368 15.40 -20.17 24.21
CA PRO A 368 16.17 -20.85 25.25
C PRO A 368 16.37 -22.36 25.02
N ALA A 369 15.39 -22.99 24.39
CA ALA A 369 15.39 -24.44 24.13
C ALA A 369 16.14 -24.86 22.85
N VAL A 370 16.63 -23.89 22.06
CA VAL A 370 17.19 -24.16 20.72
C VAL A 370 18.64 -23.67 20.62
N GLY A 371 19.56 -24.55 20.20
CA GLY A 371 20.92 -24.19 19.86
C GLY A 371 21.88 -24.03 21.06
N VAL A 372 23.12 -23.68 20.76
CA VAL A 372 24.22 -23.50 21.72
C VAL A 372 24.44 -22.00 22.00
N PRO A 373 24.63 -21.56 23.26
CA PRO A 373 24.91 -20.17 23.57
C PRO A 373 26.15 -19.65 22.85
N VAL A 374 26.06 -18.43 22.29
CA VAL A 374 27.23 -17.73 21.74
C VAL A 374 28.12 -17.29 22.91
N ARG A 375 29.37 -17.77 22.93
CA ARG A 375 30.31 -17.33 23.97
C ARG A 375 30.71 -15.87 23.73
N PRO A 376 30.87 -15.07 24.81
CA PRO A 376 31.44 -13.74 24.70
C PRO A 376 32.86 -13.82 24.07
N ASN A 377 33.19 -12.83 23.24
CA ASN A 377 34.53 -12.76 22.69
C ASN A 377 35.50 -12.30 23.81
N THR A 378 36.35 -13.20 24.30
CA THR A 378 37.29 -12.93 25.38
C THR A 378 38.64 -12.42 24.84
N PHE A 379 38.70 -11.97 23.56
CA PHE A 379 39.95 -11.56 22.91
C PHE A 379 40.52 -10.22 23.42
N HIS A 380 39.77 -9.46 24.20
CA HIS A 380 40.34 -8.33 24.95
C HIS A 380 40.59 -8.79 26.37
N GLY A 381 41.79 -9.29 26.60
CA GLY A 381 42.27 -9.60 27.92
C GLY A 381 42.06 -8.42 28.84
N LYS A 382 41.48 -8.67 30.02
CA LYS A 382 41.56 -7.72 31.11
C LYS A 382 43.01 -7.54 31.43
N GLY A 383 43.58 -6.35 31.14
CA GLY A 383 44.78 -5.88 31.77
C GLY A 383 44.48 -5.49 33.22
#